data_a4d4a3f8c3902d8876847ea8afaa9fae
#
_entry.id   a4d4a3f8c3902d8876847ea8afaa9fae
#
_cell.length_a   1.000
_cell.length_b   1.000
_cell.length_c   1.000
_cell.angle_alpha   90.00
_cell.angle_beta   90.00
_cell.angle_gamma   90.00
#
_symmetry.space_group_name_H-M   'P 1'
#
loop_
_entity.id
_entity.type
_entity.pdbx_description
1 polymer ?
#
loop_
_entity_poly.entity_id
_entity_poly.type
_entity_poly.pdbx_seq_one_letter_code
_entity_poly.pdbx_strand_id
1 'polypeptide(L)'
;MKQKELDEILESHKRWLQGRDGERADLYEANLSGAHLRGADLTEAYLRRANLSGAHLSGADLYGANLTEADLCEADLTGANLRQANFANVTGLSVLCVQVNTSCENRKITYIPSLNVVTAGCFQGTFAEFEKRVEKEHRNNPFILSRYRRVIAFLKQEADEDRAREKEKITAGEDDDQQAQD
;
A
#
# COMPACT_ATOMS: atom_id res chain seq x y z
N MET A 1 -15.20 15.63 1.68
CA MET A 1 -14.50 16.67 2.49
C MET A 1 -14.03 17.79 1.58
N LYS A 2 -14.07 19.05 2.00
CA LYS A 2 -13.47 20.15 1.22
C LYS A 2 -11.96 20.18 1.43
N GLN A 3 -11.18 20.59 0.40
CA GLN A 3 -9.71 20.64 0.50
C GLN A 3 -9.23 21.50 1.68
N LYS A 4 -9.86 22.65 1.91
CA LYS A 4 -9.51 23.54 3.04
C LYS A 4 -9.65 22.85 4.42
N GLU A 5 -10.70 22.08 4.61
CA GLU A 5 -10.93 21.30 5.85
C GLU A 5 -9.86 20.23 6.02
N LEU A 6 -9.50 19.56 4.92
CA LEU A 6 -8.40 18.58 4.91
C LEU A 6 -7.06 19.25 5.26
N ASP A 7 -6.77 20.43 4.70
CA ASP A 7 -5.54 21.16 4.98
C ASP A 7 -5.42 21.55 6.46
N GLU A 8 -6.55 21.93 7.10
CA GLU A 8 -6.61 22.23 8.55
C GLU A 8 -6.32 20.98 9.39
N ILE A 9 -6.86 19.81 9.02
CA ILE A 9 -6.58 18.53 9.68
C ILE A 9 -5.10 18.15 9.53
N LEU A 10 -4.53 18.30 8.33
CA LEU A 10 -3.13 17.99 8.08
C LEU A 10 -2.17 18.91 8.85
N GLU A 11 -2.51 20.20 8.98
CA GLU A 11 -1.68 21.12 9.79
C GLU A 11 -1.76 20.81 11.29
N SER A 12 -2.95 20.42 11.79
CA SER A 12 -3.10 19.91 13.17
C SER A 12 -2.29 18.64 13.38
N HIS A 13 -2.36 17.68 12.43
CA HIS A 13 -1.63 16.43 12.46
C HIS A 13 -0.11 16.65 12.46
N LYS A 14 0.38 17.58 11.66
CA LYS A 14 1.79 17.95 11.62
C LYS A 14 2.28 18.47 13.00
N ARG A 15 1.48 19.27 13.69
CA ARG A 15 1.80 19.71 15.05
C ARG A 15 1.84 18.54 16.03
N TRP A 16 0.89 17.60 15.91
CA TRP A 16 0.86 16.37 16.70
C TRP A 16 2.14 15.53 16.51
N LEU A 17 2.56 15.31 15.26
CA LEU A 17 3.81 14.60 14.93
C LEU A 17 5.05 15.26 15.54
N GLN A 18 5.03 16.57 15.72
CA GLN A 18 6.10 17.34 16.35
C GLN A 18 6.05 17.36 17.89
N GLY A 19 5.09 16.64 18.49
CA GLY A 19 4.87 16.68 19.94
C GLY A 19 4.36 18.02 20.45
N ARG A 20 3.70 18.81 19.59
CA ARG A 20 3.08 20.10 19.90
C ARG A 20 1.58 19.94 20.10
N ASP A 21 0.92 21.03 20.47
CA ASP A 21 -0.54 21.10 20.52
C ASP A 21 -1.14 20.90 19.11
N GLY A 22 -1.79 19.77 18.94
CA GLY A 22 -2.37 19.29 17.68
C GLY A 22 -3.01 17.92 17.87
N GLU A 23 -3.73 17.45 16.86
CA GLU A 23 -4.42 16.17 16.90
C GLU A 23 -3.95 15.27 15.76
N ARG A 24 -3.88 13.96 16.03
CA ARG A 24 -3.64 12.96 15.01
C ARG A 24 -4.75 13.00 13.96
N ALA A 25 -4.41 12.97 12.69
CA ALA A 25 -5.39 12.99 11.62
C ALA A 25 -6.35 11.81 11.74
N ASP A 26 -7.61 12.11 12.07
CA ASP A 26 -8.71 11.17 12.02
C ASP A 26 -9.55 11.45 10.76
N LEU A 27 -9.35 10.59 9.77
CA LEU A 27 -9.98 10.62 8.46
C LEU A 27 -10.84 9.35 8.25
N TYR A 28 -11.33 8.79 9.36
CA TYR A 28 -12.21 7.62 9.35
C TYR A 28 -13.47 7.91 8.52
N GLU A 29 -13.77 7.03 7.55
CA GLU A 29 -14.89 7.15 6.61
C GLU A 29 -14.94 8.49 5.82
N ALA A 30 -13.84 9.25 5.80
CA ALA A 30 -13.79 10.52 5.09
C ALA A 30 -13.90 10.34 3.58
N ASN A 31 -14.65 11.21 2.91
CA ASN A 31 -14.63 11.29 1.46
C ASN A 31 -13.46 12.19 1.02
N LEU A 32 -12.39 11.56 0.54
CA LEU A 32 -11.14 12.14 0.04
C LEU A 32 -10.96 11.87 -1.46
N SER A 33 -12.04 11.52 -2.17
CA SER A 33 -11.99 11.26 -3.61
C SER A 33 -11.39 12.46 -4.36
N GLY A 34 -10.36 12.21 -5.17
CA GLY A 34 -9.62 13.24 -5.90
C GLY A 34 -8.85 14.25 -5.04
N ALA A 35 -8.70 14.02 -3.74
CA ALA A 35 -8.03 14.95 -2.83
C ALA A 35 -6.55 15.18 -3.21
N HIS A 36 -6.09 16.42 -3.05
CA HIS A 36 -4.70 16.79 -3.26
C HIS A 36 -3.87 16.51 -2.00
N LEU A 37 -3.22 15.34 -1.96
CA LEU A 37 -2.41 14.84 -0.84
C LEU A 37 -0.95 14.60 -1.21
N ARG A 38 -0.48 15.20 -2.32
CA ARG A 38 0.89 15.05 -2.79
C ARG A 38 1.89 15.52 -1.73
N GLY A 39 2.79 14.61 -1.31
CA GLY A 39 3.79 14.88 -0.29
C GLY A 39 3.23 15.17 1.10
N ALA A 40 1.94 14.90 1.34
CA ALA A 40 1.34 15.07 2.67
C ALA A 40 1.98 14.10 3.68
N ASP A 41 2.17 14.57 4.91
CA ASP A 41 2.56 13.73 6.03
C ASP A 41 1.29 13.16 6.68
N LEU A 42 1.04 11.88 6.45
CA LEU A 42 -0.07 11.09 6.97
C LEU A 42 0.45 9.96 7.87
N THR A 43 1.66 10.16 8.45
CA THR A 43 2.28 9.21 9.37
C THR A 43 1.31 8.81 10.47
N GLU A 44 1.05 7.51 10.58
CA GLU A 44 0.12 6.93 11.56
C GLU A 44 -1.34 7.45 11.48
N ALA A 45 -1.75 8.17 10.44
CA ALA A 45 -3.13 8.68 10.28
C ALA A 45 -4.18 7.56 10.30
N TYR A 46 -5.39 7.87 10.77
CA TYR A 46 -6.55 6.98 10.70
C TYR A 46 -7.32 7.23 9.40
N LEU A 47 -7.10 6.34 8.40
CA LEU A 47 -7.74 6.38 7.07
C LEU A 47 -8.67 5.19 6.85
N ARG A 48 -9.08 4.52 7.93
CA ARG A 48 -9.94 3.35 7.81
C ARG A 48 -11.27 3.75 7.14
N ARG A 49 -11.66 2.97 6.10
CA ARG A 49 -12.85 3.20 5.27
C ARG A 49 -12.90 4.53 4.54
N ALA A 50 -11.79 5.27 4.48
CA ALA A 50 -11.75 6.49 3.70
C ALA A 50 -11.92 6.18 2.21
N ASN A 51 -12.67 7.02 1.51
CA ASN A 51 -12.71 6.99 0.05
C ASN A 51 -11.57 7.88 -0.48
N LEU A 52 -10.51 7.26 -0.95
CA LEU A 52 -9.32 7.87 -1.56
C LEU A 52 -9.31 7.67 -3.09
N SER A 53 -10.46 7.31 -3.71
CA SER A 53 -10.50 7.06 -5.14
C SER A 53 -10.02 8.28 -5.94
N GLY A 54 -9.08 8.06 -6.88
CA GLY A 54 -8.45 9.12 -7.66
C GLY A 54 -7.62 10.13 -6.86
N ALA A 55 -7.36 9.91 -5.57
CA ALA A 55 -6.59 10.83 -4.75
C ALA A 55 -5.13 10.93 -5.21
N HIS A 56 -4.55 12.12 -5.16
CA HIS A 56 -3.16 12.39 -5.51
C HIS A 56 -2.27 12.23 -4.28
N LEU A 57 -1.76 11.02 -4.03
CA LEU A 57 -0.91 10.66 -2.88
C LEU A 57 0.57 10.53 -3.23
N SER A 58 0.99 11.01 -4.42
CA SER A 58 2.39 10.86 -4.84
C SER A 58 3.36 11.51 -3.86
N GLY A 59 4.35 10.71 -3.41
CA GLY A 59 5.34 11.12 -2.42
C GLY A 59 4.81 11.33 -1.00
N ALA A 60 3.53 11.01 -0.70
CA ALA A 60 2.99 11.13 0.65
C ALA A 60 3.68 10.18 1.63
N ASP A 61 3.82 10.59 2.90
CA ASP A 61 4.26 9.72 3.97
C ASP A 61 3.04 9.06 4.65
N LEU A 62 2.87 7.75 4.41
CA LEU A 62 1.81 6.91 4.97
C LEU A 62 2.40 5.89 5.99
N TYR A 63 3.59 6.18 6.56
CA TYR A 63 4.21 5.29 7.54
C TYR A 63 3.25 4.97 8.68
N GLY A 64 2.97 3.69 8.91
CA GLY A 64 2.08 3.24 9.99
C GLY A 64 0.61 3.66 9.85
N ALA A 65 0.20 4.30 8.75
CA ALA A 65 -1.19 4.69 8.54
C ALA A 65 -2.14 3.48 8.50
N ASN A 66 -3.34 3.66 9.01
CA ASN A 66 -4.38 2.64 8.97
C ASN A 66 -5.32 2.88 7.78
N LEU A 67 -5.10 2.14 6.69
CA LEU A 67 -5.89 2.15 5.46
C LEU A 67 -6.90 0.98 5.38
N THR A 68 -7.18 0.31 6.50
CA THR A 68 -8.11 -0.84 6.51
C THR A 68 -9.44 -0.47 5.86
N GLU A 69 -9.89 -1.29 4.89
CA GLU A 69 -11.16 -1.09 4.18
C GLU A 69 -11.24 0.24 3.38
N ALA A 70 -10.11 0.94 3.13
CA ALA A 70 -10.10 2.15 2.32
C ALA A 70 -10.29 1.83 0.82
N ASP A 71 -10.90 2.75 0.11
CA ASP A 71 -11.00 2.72 -1.35
C ASP A 71 -9.83 3.51 -1.97
N LEU A 72 -8.96 2.82 -2.69
CA LEU A 72 -7.77 3.34 -3.37
C LEU A 72 -7.88 3.21 -4.91
N CYS A 73 -9.09 3.01 -5.44
CA CYS A 73 -9.29 2.94 -6.89
C CYS A 73 -8.71 4.18 -7.56
N GLU A 74 -7.84 3.98 -8.57
CA GLU A 74 -7.19 5.06 -9.33
C GLU A 74 -6.34 6.05 -8.51
N ALA A 75 -6.05 5.78 -7.24
CA ALA A 75 -5.20 6.64 -6.42
C ALA A 75 -3.74 6.62 -6.89
N ASP A 76 -3.11 7.79 -7.01
CA ASP A 76 -1.69 7.91 -7.32
C ASP A 76 -0.83 7.81 -6.05
N LEU A 77 -0.27 6.63 -5.81
CA LEU A 77 0.64 6.33 -4.69
C LEU A 77 2.12 6.34 -5.11
N THR A 78 2.45 6.91 -6.27
CA THR A 78 3.81 6.92 -6.80
C THR A 78 4.79 7.55 -5.82
N GLY A 79 5.80 6.78 -5.39
CA GLY A 79 6.82 7.24 -4.45
C GLY A 79 6.35 7.46 -3.01
N ALA A 80 5.12 7.09 -2.65
CA ALA A 80 4.64 7.18 -1.28
C ALA A 80 5.42 6.24 -0.34
N ASN A 81 5.62 6.67 0.91
CA ASN A 81 6.16 5.82 1.97
C ASN A 81 5.04 4.97 2.59
N LEU A 82 4.99 3.69 2.23
CA LEU A 82 3.95 2.75 2.65
C LEU A 82 4.41 1.80 3.77
N ARG A 83 5.58 2.04 4.36
CA ARG A 83 6.13 1.15 5.40
C ARG A 83 5.23 1.10 6.62
N GLN A 84 4.99 -0.13 7.11
CA GLN A 84 4.13 -0.42 8.26
C GLN A 84 2.65 -0.01 8.11
N ALA A 85 2.23 0.56 6.98
CA ALA A 85 0.84 0.85 6.72
C ALA A 85 -0.01 -0.44 6.71
N ASN A 86 -1.27 -0.30 7.14
CA ASN A 86 -2.21 -1.41 7.16
C ASN A 86 -3.17 -1.31 5.98
N PHE A 87 -3.04 -2.22 5.02
CA PHE A 87 -3.85 -2.33 3.81
C PHE A 87 -4.90 -3.47 3.87
N ALA A 88 -5.35 -3.86 5.05
CA ALA A 88 -6.32 -4.94 5.14
C ALA A 88 -7.64 -4.56 4.45
N ASN A 89 -8.11 -5.42 3.53
CA ASN A 89 -9.39 -5.25 2.81
C ASN A 89 -9.53 -3.92 2.03
N VAL A 90 -8.45 -3.33 1.55
CA VAL A 90 -8.53 -2.17 0.64
C VAL A 90 -9.13 -2.57 -0.70
N THR A 91 -9.79 -1.63 -1.39
CA THR A 91 -10.23 -1.78 -2.77
C THR A 91 -9.32 -0.98 -3.72
N GLY A 92 -9.28 -1.37 -4.99
CA GLY A 92 -8.46 -0.70 -6.02
C GLY A 92 -6.99 -1.09 -6.06
N LEU A 93 -6.51 -1.89 -5.11
CA LEU A 93 -5.14 -2.44 -5.09
C LEU A 93 -5.16 -3.91 -4.73
N SER A 94 -4.42 -4.72 -5.49
CA SER A 94 -4.07 -6.07 -5.05
C SER A 94 -2.96 -5.97 -4.01
N VAL A 95 -3.21 -6.48 -2.80
CA VAL A 95 -2.26 -6.41 -1.68
C VAL A 95 -2.00 -7.81 -1.14
N LEU A 96 -0.79 -8.30 -1.32
CA LEU A 96 -0.34 -9.61 -0.84
C LEU A 96 0.41 -9.45 0.47
N CYS A 97 -0.13 -9.99 1.55
CA CYS A 97 0.50 -9.94 2.87
C CYS A 97 0.89 -11.33 3.35
N VAL A 98 2.15 -11.52 3.69
CA VAL A 98 2.67 -12.77 4.24
C VAL A 98 3.44 -12.50 5.52
N GLN A 99 3.24 -13.35 6.52
CA GLN A 99 4.01 -13.32 7.76
C GLN A 99 5.12 -14.35 7.73
N VAL A 100 6.36 -13.92 7.94
CA VAL A 100 7.52 -14.80 8.00
C VAL A 100 7.95 -14.96 9.46
N ASN A 101 7.83 -16.18 9.99
CA ASN A 101 8.33 -16.51 11.31
C ASN A 101 9.85 -16.65 11.25
N THR A 102 10.56 -15.66 11.76
CA THR A 102 12.00 -15.69 11.99
C THR A 102 12.27 -15.78 13.49
N SER A 103 13.47 -16.19 13.87
CA SER A 103 13.82 -16.41 15.28
C SER A 103 13.73 -15.17 16.17
N CYS A 104 13.54 -14.00 15.60
CA CYS A 104 13.59 -12.74 16.35
C CYS A 104 12.25 -12.00 16.38
N GLU A 105 11.39 -12.10 15.37
CA GLU A 105 10.07 -11.44 15.33
C GLU A 105 9.24 -11.93 14.13
N ASN A 106 7.91 -11.91 14.28
CA ASN A 106 7.00 -12.13 13.17
C ASN A 106 7.05 -10.92 12.21
N ARG A 107 7.80 -11.04 11.12
CA ARG A 107 7.88 -9.97 10.12
C ARG A 107 6.79 -10.11 9.08
N LYS A 108 5.95 -9.08 9.00
CA LYS A 108 4.96 -8.93 7.92
C LYS A 108 5.70 -8.42 6.68
N ILE A 109 5.50 -9.10 5.56
CA ILE A 109 5.90 -8.64 4.23
C ILE A 109 4.61 -8.27 3.50
N THR A 110 4.55 -7.06 2.99
CA THR A 110 3.45 -6.62 2.14
C THR A 110 3.99 -6.35 0.75
N TYR A 111 3.37 -6.93 -0.27
CA TYR A 111 3.68 -6.70 -1.68
C TYR A 111 2.45 -6.15 -2.39
N ILE A 112 2.62 -5.06 -3.12
CA ILE A 112 1.60 -4.41 -3.95
C ILE A 112 2.07 -4.52 -5.41
N PRO A 113 1.59 -5.53 -6.16
CA PRO A 113 2.09 -5.84 -7.50
C PRO A 113 1.94 -4.69 -8.49
N SER A 114 0.83 -3.97 -8.48
CA SER A 114 0.54 -2.84 -9.38
C SER A 114 1.53 -1.69 -9.22
N LEU A 115 2.05 -1.48 -8.02
CA LEU A 115 3.06 -0.46 -7.72
C LEU A 115 4.50 -1.01 -7.75
N ASN A 116 4.67 -2.34 -7.88
CA ASN A 116 5.94 -3.05 -7.69
C ASN A 116 6.64 -2.67 -6.38
N VAL A 117 5.89 -2.51 -5.29
CA VAL A 117 6.40 -2.10 -3.97
C VAL A 117 6.31 -3.25 -2.98
N VAL A 118 7.42 -3.56 -2.33
CA VAL A 118 7.48 -4.46 -1.16
C VAL A 118 7.83 -3.64 0.07
N THR A 119 7.09 -3.86 1.16
CA THR A 119 7.47 -3.37 2.48
C THR A 119 7.74 -4.53 3.43
N ALA A 120 8.81 -4.46 4.22
CA ALA A 120 9.18 -5.50 5.20
C ALA A 120 9.91 -4.86 6.39
N GLY A 121 9.21 -4.60 7.47
CA GLY A 121 9.73 -3.83 8.59
C GLY A 121 10.16 -2.43 8.15
N CYS A 122 11.45 -2.10 8.30
CA CYS A 122 12.00 -0.81 7.86
C CYS A 122 12.37 -0.75 6.37
N PHE A 123 12.19 -1.83 5.61
CA PHE A 123 12.46 -1.86 4.18
C PHE A 123 11.23 -1.41 3.39
N GLN A 124 11.47 -0.60 2.38
CA GLN A 124 10.58 -0.39 1.24
C GLN A 124 11.43 -0.32 -0.02
N GLY A 125 10.96 -0.93 -1.09
CA GLY A 125 11.63 -0.93 -2.38
C GLY A 125 10.89 -1.82 -3.37
N THR A 126 11.47 -2.00 -4.56
CA THR A 126 10.95 -2.90 -5.57
C THR A 126 11.09 -4.37 -5.15
N PHE A 127 10.33 -5.24 -5.80
CA PHE A 127 10.42 -6.67 -5.53
C PHE A 127 11.84 -7.22 -5.79
N ALA A 128 12.51 -6.77 -6.85
CA ALA A 128 13.88 -7.18 -7.18
C ALA A 128 14.91 -6.71 -6.13
N GLU A 129 14.75 -5.52 -5.58
CA GLU A 129 15.60 -5.02 -4.49
C GLU A 129 15.37 -5.82 -3.20
N PHE A 130 14.13 -6.20 -2.92
CA PHE A 130 13.81 -7.07 -1.79
C PHE A 130 14.48 -8.44 -1.91
N GLU A 131 14.38 -9.11 -3.06
CA GLU A 131 15.06 -10.38 -3.32
C GLU A 131 16.58 -10.27 -3.08
N LYS A 132 17.20 -9.27 -3.69
CA LYS A 132 18.64 -9.02 -3.55
C LYS A 132 19.05 -8.79 -2.09
N ARG A 133 18.22 -8.06 -1.34
CA ARG A 133 18.45 -7.80 0.08
C ARG A 133 18.36 -9.07 0.90
N VAL A 134 17.34 -9.88 0.71
CA VAL A 134 17.15 -11.18 1.40
C VAL A 134 18.35 -12.10 1.18
N GLU A 135 18.81 -12.23 -0.06
CA GLU A 135 19.98 -13.05 -0.40
C GLU A 135 21.26 -12.53 0.28
N LYS A 136 21.43 -11.22 0.33
CA LYS A 136 22.59 -10.59 0.98
C LYS A 136 22.58 -10.77 2.50
N GLU A 137 21.44 -10.47 3.14
CA GLU A 137 21.36 -10.43 4.62
C GLU A 137 21.33 -11.82 5.25
N HIS A 138 20.75 -12.80 4.55
CA HIS A 138 20.55 -14.15 5.08
C HIS A 138 21.43 -15.23 4.45
N ARG A 139 22.42 -14.86 3.62
CA ARG A 139 23.31 -15.82 2.93
C ARG A 139 24.00 -16.80 3.87
N ASN A 140 24.31 -16.39 5.10
CA ASN A 140 24.96 -17.20 6.12
C ASN A 140 23.98 -17.98 7.02
N ASN A 141 22.66 -17.86 6.76
CA ASN A 141 21.63 -18.61 7.48
C ASN A 141 20.71 -19.35 6.50
N PRO A 142 21.09 -20.56 6.05
CA PRO A 142 20.34 -21.33 5.04
C PRO A 142 18.89 -21.62 5.45
N PHE A 143 18.63 -21.76 6.73
CA PHE A 143 17.28 -22.04 7.24
C PHE A 143 16.35 -20.83 7.05
N ILE A 144 16.79 -19.65 7.43
CA ILE A 144 16.01 -18.40 7.24
C ILE A 144 15.91 -18.08 5.75
N LEU A 145 17.02 -18.18 5.01
CA LEU A 145 17.03 -17.91 3.57
C LEU A 145 16.05 -18.82 2.80
N SER A 146 15.97 -20.10 3.14
CA SER A 146 15.02 -21.01 2.49
C SER A 146 13.56 -20.64 2.74
N ARG A 147 13.24 -20.07 3.90
CA ARG A 147 11.90 -19.57 4.22
C ARG A 147 11.55 -18.35 3.39
N TYR A 148 12.46 -17.37 3.30
CA TYR A 148 12.24 -16.20 2.46
C TYR A 148 12.09 -16.54 1.00
N ARG A 149 12.90 -17.45 0.47
CA ARG A 149 12.79 -17.91 -0.93
C ARG A 149 11.42 -18.53 -1.24
N ARG A 150 10.85 -19.31 -0.33
CA ARG A 150 9.49 -19.83 -0.48
C ARG A 150 8.44 -18.73 -0.50
N VAL A 151 8.56 -17.76 0.40
CA VAL A 151 7.65 -16.61 0.45
C VAL A 151 7.77 -15.77 -0.83
N ILE A 152 8.97 -15.52 -1.29
CA ILE A 152 9.24 -14.80 -2.54
C ILE A 152 8.62 -15.52 -3.74
N ALA A 153 8.80 -16.85 -3.82
CA ALA A 153 8.18 -17.65 -4.89
C ALA A 153 6.66 -17.61 -4.86
N PHE A 154 6.06 -17.71 -3.67
CA PHE A 154 4.62 -17.59 -3.46
C PHE A 154 4.11 -16.20 -3.89
N LEU A 155 4.74 -15.11 -3.43
CA LEU A 155 4.32 -13.75 -3.79
C LEU A 155 4.43 -13.48 -5.30
N LYS A 156 5.42 -14.06 -5.99
CA LYS A 156 5.52 -13.97 -7.46
C LYS A 156 4.38 -14.70 -8.14
N GLN A 157 4.07 -15.91 -7.72
CA GLN A 157 3.00 -16.69 -8.29
C GLN A 157 1.65 -15.99 -8.14
N GLU A 158 1.31 -15.54 -6.93
CA GLU A 158 0.06 -14.82 -6.68
C GLU A 158 -0.05 -13.54 -7.52
N ALA A 159 1.04 -12.77 -7.63
CA ALA A 159 1.07 -11.56 -8.44
C ALA A 159 0.91 -11.84 -9.95
N ASP A 160 1.42 -12.96 -10.44
CA ASP A 160 1.25 -13.38 -11.84
C ASP A 160 -0.19 -13.82 -12.09
N GLU A 161 -0.80 -14.54 -11.14
CA GLU A 161 -2.21 -14.95 -11.21
C GLU A 161 -3.16 -13.74 -11.17
N ASP A 162 -2.91 -12.76 -10.30
CA ASP A 162 -3.70 -11.53 -10.25
C ASP A 162 -3.64 -10.76 -11.56
N ARG A 163 -2.43 -10.62 -12.13
CA ARG A 163 -2.23 -9.97 -13.44
C ARG A 163 -2.94 -10.70 -14.59
N ALA A 164 -3.00 -12.02 -14.53
CA ALA A 164 -3.72 -12.82 -15.51
C ALA A 164 -5.24 -12.58 -15.43
N ARG A 165 -5.79 -12.58 -14.21
CA ARG A 165 -7.21 -12.31 -13.96
C ARG A 165 -7.63 -10.89 -14.38
N GLU A 166 -6.76 -9.90 -14.15
CA GLU A 166 -7.02 -8.51 -14.60
C GLU A 166 -7.09 -8.42 -16.13
N LYS A 167 -6.16 -9.08 -16.83
CA LYS A 167 -6.18 -9.14 -18.31
C LYS A 167 -7.43 -9.80 -18.85
N GLU A 168 -7.87 -10.91 -18.25
CA GLU A 168 -9.09 -11.61 -18.67
C GLU A 168 -10.34 -10.73 -18.48
N LYS A 169 -10.41 -9.92 -17.42
CA LYS A 169 -11.52 -8.97 -17.22
C LYS A 169 -11.55 -7.85 -18.25
N ILE A 170 -10.38 -7.33 -18.64
CA ILE A 170 -10.26 -6.28 -19.67
C ILE A 170 -10.72 -6.83 -21.02
N THR A 171 -10.24 -8.01 -21.41
CA THR A 171 -10.63 -8.62 -22.70
C THR A 171 -12.11 -9.00 -22.75
N ALA A 172 -12.68 -9.49 -21.64
CA ALA A 172 -14.11 -9.81 -21.57
C ALA A 172 -15.01 -8.55 -21.62
N GLY A 173 -14.56 -7.42 -21.07
CA GLY A 173 -15.28 -6.15 -21.14
C GLY A 173 -15.26 -5.50 -22.53
N GLU A 174 -14.18 -5.70 -23.30
CA GLU A 174 -14.08 -5.21 -24.69
C GLU A 174 -15.01 -5.97 -25.65
N ASP A 175 -15.27 -7.26 -25.40
CA ASP A 175 -16.17 -8.09 -26.19
C ASP A 175 -17.66 -7.70 -25.98
N ASP A 176 -18.05 -7.28 -24.76
CA ASP A 176 -19.42 -6.84 -24.46
C ASP A 176 -19.74 -5.47 -25.07
N ASP A 177 -18.77 -4.55 -25.14
CA ASP A 177 -18.97 -3.23 -25.75
C ASP A 177 -19.07 -3.29 -27.29
N GLN A 178 -18.48 -4.30 -27.94
CA GLN A 178 -18.60 -4.50 -29.39
C GLN A 178 -19.94 -5.11 -29.78
N GLN A 179 -20.57 -5.93 -28.92
CA GLN A 179 -21.90 -6.51 -29.18
C GLN A 179 -23.05 -5.54 -28.95
N ALA A 180 -22.82 -4.43 -28.26
CA ALA A 180 -23.84 -3.39 -28.04
C ALA A 180 -23.92 -2.33 -29.15
N GLN A 181 -23.05 -2.40 -30.18
CA GLN A 181 -22.99 -1.45 -31.30
C GLN A 181 -23.49 -2.02 -32.64
N ASP A 182 -23.87 -3.30 -32.68
CA ASP A 182 -24.55 -3.96 -33.83
C ASP A 182 -26.07 -4.12 -33.57
#